data_6fd50a508357febb7e1f06f4b3464e66
#
_entry.id   6fd50a508357febb7e1f06f4b3464e66
#
_cell.length_a   1.000
_cell.length_b   1.000
_cell.length_c   1.000
_cell.angle_alpha   90.00
_cell.angle_beta   90.00
_cell.angle_gamma   90.00
#
_symmetry.space_group_name_H-M   'P 1'
#
loop_
_entity.id
_entity.type
_entity.pdbx_description
1 polymer ?
#
loop_
_entity_poly.entity_id
_entity_poly.type
_entity_poly.pdbx_seq_one_letter_code
_entity_poly.pdbx_strand_id
1 'polypeptide(L)'
;MKNYTARNNIFLFSLLLLFPASLISGPLIPELIMNVISIFVIIRLVHDKTIEILHNNFFYYYLVFVIYITLNAYFSPYGDEIFFKNVFYFRFLTFIFAVYYIFLINRKIINLLYFTMVFVFSILVVDGFIEFFFGKNLLGNTSFREDRIASLFGVKLVLGTFLAKYFFFILGLFFFIKQEKIIIKYYSLIIIFLAFILIFLTGERTAFIATSFGIIIFFICSNFSIYKKILILLFLILNILLILFNNSTMYDRHIKQTFNQVNFNVFKDTNSFFKSFVYYELTYKTAYNAFITKKLFGYGPKSFRYFCSEEGIEVKSATKRDVSNDKLFFDVGKKLRGLKIIKLYVSENDEISINDLILSFEHNDSSYDFRSNREGIIKVILTKQGDYIENNHLLLKLDLSKTDVPLITSYDINGCTTHPHNFYLQLLSETGIVGMLFILLNFLYLIFILTKFLYRKLFLNTIELSNTKICLIINFIIFLIPVLPSGNFFNNWLNMTTLIQISF
;
A
#
# COMPACT_ATOMS: atom_id res chain seq x y z
N MET A 1 -2.76 42.26 -19.90
CA MET A 1 -2.15 41.52 -18.77
C MET A 1 -3.15 40.77 -17.88
N LYS A 2 -4.25 41.38 -17.37
CA LYS A 2 -5.24 40.68 -16.51
C LYS A 2 -5.85 39.42 -17.15
N ASN A 3 -6.12 39.36 -18.42
CA ASN A 3 -6.72 38.18 -19.10
C ASN A 3 -5.72 37.04 -19.28
N TYR A 4 -4.43 37.32 -19.46
CA TYR A 4 -3.40 36.29 -19.61
C TYR A 4 -3.11 35.59 -18.27
N THR A 5 -3.06 36.35 -17.17
CA THR A 5 -2.90 35.83 -15.82
C THR A 5 -4.08 34.99 -15.38
N ALA A 6 -5.31 35.36 -15.75
CA ALA A 6 -6.52 34.58 -15.44
C ALA A 6 -6.55 33.25 -16.19
N ARG A 7 -6.19 33.23 -17.49
CA ARG A 7 -6.18 32.02 -18.31
C ARG A 7 -5.12 31.01 -17.83
N ASN A 8 -3.94 31.47 -17.45
CA ASN A 8 -2.87 30.63 -16.92
C ASN A 8 -3.25 30.01 -15.55
N ASN A 9 -4.00 30.76 -14.73
CA ASN A 9 -4.50 30.21 -13.46
C ASN A 9 -5.52 29.09 -13.67
N ILE A 10 -6.43 29.21 -14.65
CA ILE A 10 -7.41 28.17 -14.97
C ILE A 10 -6.70 26.89 -15.38
N PHE A 11 -5.66 26.96 -16.23
CA PHE A 11 -4.87 25.82 -16.65
C PHE A 11 -4.23 25.09 -15.46
N LEU A 12 -3.54 25.83 -14.58
CA LEU A 12 -2.92 25.24 -13.37
C LEU A 12 -3.94 24.60 -12.45
N PHE A 13 -5.09 25.26 -12.26
CA PHE A 13 -6.17 24.72 -11.43
C PHE A 13 -6.74 23.43 -12.02
N SER A 14 -6.95 23.39 -13.33
CA SER A 14 -7.45 22.20 -14.02
C SER A 14 -6.46 21.03 -13.88
N LEU A 15 -5.16 21.26 -14.03
CA LEU A 15 -4.14 20.22 -13.82
C LEU A 15 -4.13 19.72 -12.37
N LEU A 16 -4.23 20.60 -11.38
CA LEU A 16 -4.29 20.19 -9.98
C LEU A 16 -5.55 19.36 -9.68
N LEU A 17 -6.69 19.72 -10.26
CA LEU A 17 -7.94 18.95 -10.08
C LEU A 17 -7.89 17.61 -10.80
N LEU A 18 -7.17 17.47 -11.90
CA LEU A 18 -6.98 16.19 -12.60
C LEU A 18 -5.98 15.28 -11.91
N PHE A 19 -5.11 15.81 -11.05
CA PHE A 19 -4.03 15.05 -10.42
C PHE A 19 -4.53 13.82 -9.62
N PRO A 20 -5.56 13.89 -8.75
CA PRO A 20 -6.05 12.71 -8.04
C PRO A 20 -6.55 11.59 -8.97
N ALA A 21 -7.24 11.94 -10.05
CA ALA A 21 -7.71 10.98 -11.05
C ALA A 21 -6.55 10.36 -11.84
N SER A 22 -5.51 11.16 -12.16
CA SER A 22 -4.34 10.68 -12.89
C SER A 22 -3.55 9.59 -12.15
N LEU A 23 -3.62 9.55 -10.80
CA LEU A 23 -2.95 8.53 -10.00
C LEU A 23 -3.48 7.10 -10.29
N ILE A 24 -4.71 6.97 -10.80
CA ILE A 24 -5.29 5.69 -11.19
C ILE A 24 -4.58 5.11 -12.43
N SER A 25 -4.16 5.96 -13.35
CA SER A 25 -3.49 5.54 -14.60
C SER A 25 -2.05 5.02 -14.42
N GLY A 26 -1.52 5.03 -13.20
CA GLY A 26 -0.14 4.66 -12.89
C GLY A 26 0.78 5.86 -12.71
N PRO A 27 2.12 5.71 -12.73
CA PRO A 27 3.03 6.77 -12.31
C PRO A 27 3.30 7.86 -13.36
N LEU A 28 3.14 7.58 -14.66
CA LEU A 28 3.59 8.48 -15.74
C LEU A 28 2.78 9.78 -15.79
N ILE A 29 1.46 9.68 -15.90
CA ILE A 29 0.58 10.85 -16.07
C ILE A 29 0.64 11.79 -14.85
N PRO A 30 0.50 11.31 -13.60
CA PRO A 30 0.64 12.21 -12.45
C PRO A 30 2.04 12.82 -12.32
N GLU A 31 3.11 12.12 -12.73
CA GLU A 31 4.46 12.68 -12.73
C GLU A 31 4.60 13.82 -13.75
N LEU A 32 4.02 13.69 -14.93
CA LEU A 32 3.96 14.78 -15.91
C LEU A 32 3.18 16.00 -15.38
N ILE A 33 1.99 15.78 -14.84
CA ILE A 33 1.16 16.85 -14.26
C ILE A 33 1.93 17.56 -13.13
N MET A 34 2.54 16.80 -12.22
CA MET A 34 3.34 17.30 -11.11
C MET A 34 4.46 18.21 -11.60
N ASN A 35 5.25 17.77 -12.58
CA ASN A 35 6.37 18.55 -13.12
C ASN A 35 5.90 19.81 -13.83
N VAL A 36 4.83 19.73 -14.63
CA VAL A 36 4.26 20.90 -15.32
C VAL A 36 3.79 21.96 -14.30
N ILE A 37 3.01 21.56 -13.28
CA ILE A 37 2.57 22.48 -12.22
C ILE A 37 3.77 23.12 -11.52
N SER A 38 4.78 22.33 -11.17
CA SER A 38 5.98 22.80 -10.46
C SER A 38 6.74 23.84 -11.28
N ILE A 39 7.00 23.55 -12.56
CA ILE A 39 7.73 24.47 -13.47
C ILE A 39 6.97 25.79 -13.62
N PHE A 40 5.65 25.72 -13.90
CA PHE A 40 4.85 26.94 -14.06
C PHE A 40 4.84 27.81 -12.79
N VAL A 41 4.72 27.19 -11.61
CA VAL A 41 4.72 27.95 -10.36
C VAL A 41 6.09 28.51 -10.05
N ILE A 42 7.19 27.79 -10.29
CA ILE A 42 8.54 28.31 -10.11
C ILE A 42 8.79 29.54 -11.01
N ILE A 43 8.46 29.45 -12.31
CA ILE A 43 8.59 30.58 -13.25
C ILE A 43 7.82 31.78 -12.72
N ARG A 44 6.62 31.56 -12.20
CA ARG A 44 5.78 32.62 -11.65
C ARG A 44 6.36 33.22 -10.37
N LEU A 45 6.84 32.44 -9.44
CA LEU A 45 7.47 32.90 -8.19
C LEU A 45 8.69 33.79 -8.48
N VAL A 46 9.49 33.43 -9.51
CA VAL A 46 10.63 34.21 -9.94
C VAL A 46 10.18 35.51 -10.60
N HIS A 47 9.20 35.44 -11.51
CA HIS A 47 8.67 36.61 -12.21
C HIS A 47 8.02 37.63 -11.27
N ASP A 48 7.19 37.15 -10.34
CA ASP A 48 6.44 37.99 -9.40
C ASP A 48 7.28 38.38 -8.16
N LYS A 49 8.54 37.95 -8.08
CA LYS A 49 9.46 38.19 -6.95
C LYS A 49 8.88 37.79 -5.57
N THR A 50 8.07 36.74 -5.56
CA THR A 50 7.38 36.24 -4.36
C THR A 50 8.04 34.97 -3.75
N ILE A 51 9.36 34.85 -3.94
CA ILE A 51 10.15 33.71 -3.47
C ILE A 51 10.11 33.58 -1.93
N GLU A 52 9.78 34.65 -1.21
CA GLU A 52 9.63 34.65 0.27
C GLU A 52 8.64 33.61 0.79
N ILE A 53 7.68 33.15 -0.03
CA ILE A 53 6.75 32.07 0.31
C ILE A 53 7.48 30.76 0.62
N LEU A 54 8.68 30.58 0.08
CA LEU A 54 9.53 29.41 0.35
C LEU A 54 10.24 29.49 1.72
N HIS A 55 10.27 30.68 2.38
CA HIS A 55 10.84 30.84 3.71
C HIS A 55 9.94 30.23 4.79
N ASN A 56 9.94 28.91 4.85
CA ASN A 56 9.14 28.10 5.77
C ASN A 56 10.03 27.00 6.39
N ASN A 57 9.91 26.79 7.70
CA ASN A 57 10.68 25.76 8.40
C ASN A 57 10.52 24.37 7.81
N PHE A 58 9.32 24.02 7.31
CA PHE A 58 9.06 22.77 6.63
C PHE A 58 9.85 22.65 5.32
N PHE A 59 9.97 23.76 4.54
CA PHE A 59 10.79 23.77 3.33
C PHE A 59 12.23 23.43 3.64
N TYR A 60 12.83 24.11 4.60
CA TYR A 60 14.22 23.87 4.97
C TYR A 60 14.44 22.45 5.52
N TYR A 61 13.52 21.98 6.33
CA TYR A 61 13.59 20.59 6.85
C TYR A 61 13.56 19.57 5.70
N TYR A 62 12.62 19.69 4.78
CA TYR A 62 12.52 18.78 3.63
C TYR A 62 13.71 18.95 2.66
N LEU A 63 14.18 20.16 2.45
CA LEU A 63 15.38 20.45 1.63
C LEU A 63 16.62 19.75 2.21
N VAL A 64 16.84 19.83 3.53
CA VAL A 64 17.93 19.13 4.21
C VAL A 64 17.82 17.62 4.01
N PHE A 65 16.61 17.06 4.08
CA PHE A 65 16.40 15.65 3.78
C PHE A 65 16.74 15.29 2.34
N VAL A 66 16.32 16.09 1.35
CA VAL A 66 16.65 15.88 -0.08
C VAL A 66 18.16 15.98 -0.32
N ILE A 67 18.82 16.96 0.25
CA ILE A 67 20.29 17.09 0.18
C ILE A 67 20.95 15.87 0.78
N TYR A 68 20.51 15.44 1.97
CA TYR A 68 21.03 14.26 2.64
C TYR A 68 20.93 12.99 1.78
N ILE A 69 19.74 12.68 1.22
CA ILE A 69 19.56 11.48 0.38
C ILE A 69 20.37 11.55 -0.92
N THR A 70 20.55 12.74 -1.47
CA THR A 70 21.36 12.96 -2.69
C THR A 70 22.85 12.73 -2.41
N LEU A 71 23.38 13.30 -1.32
CA LEU A 71 24.76 13.08 -0.91
C LEU A 71 25.00 11.63 -0.51
N ASN A 72 24.07 11.03 0.22
CA ASN A 72 24.13 9.62 0.59
C ASN A 72 24.15 8.70 -0.63
N ALA A 73 23.36 9.02 -1.68
CA ALA A 73 23.40 8.28 -2.94
C ALA A 73 24.74 8.47 -3.68
N TYR A 74 25.33 9.67 -3.65
CA TYR A 74 26.61 9.95 -4.30
C TYR A 74 27.75 9.14 -3.69
N PHE A 75 27.81 9.05 -2.36
CA PHE A 75 28.85 8.30 -1.63
C PHE A 75 28.52 6.80 -1.46
N SER A 76 27.42 6.32 -2.04
CA SER A 76 27.04 4.91 -1.98
C SER A 76 27.97 4.05 -2.86
N PRO A 77 28.23 2.78 -2.47
CA PRO A 77 28.88 1.81 -3.38
C PRO A 77 28.10 1.58 -4.67
N TYR A 78 26.81 1.90 -4.70
CA TYR A 78 25.91 1.79 -5.84
C TYR A 78 25.55 3.14 -6.46
N GLY A 79 26.45 4.13 -6.28
CA GLY A 79 26.20 5.50 -6.74
C GLY A 79 25.79 5.60 -8.19
N ASP A 80 26.46 4.85 -9.08
CA ASP A 80 26.19 4.87 -10.53
C ASP A 80 24.74 4.51 -10.86
N GLU A 81 24.13 3.56 -10.13
CA GLU A 81 22.77 3.11 -10.37
C GLU A 81 21.70 3.97 -9.71
N ILE A 82 22.03 4.64 -8.59
CA ILE A 82 21.02 5.28 -7.75
C ILE A 82 21.11 6.80 -7.71
N PHE A 83 22.26 7.42 -8.02
CA PHE A 83 22.49 8.86 -7.85
C PHE A 83 21.45 9.71 -8.58
N PHE A 84 21.32 9.54 -9.89
CA PHE A 84 20.36 10.34 -10.68
C PHE A 84 18.90 10.13 -10.21
N LYS A 85 18.54 8.91 -9.78
CA LYS A 85 17.21 8.60 -9.26
C LYS A 85 16.89 9.37 -7.97
N ASN A 86 17.92 9.81 -7.22
CA ASN A 86 17.77 10.52 -5.96
C ASN A 86 17.98 12.03 -6.11
N VAL A 87 18.83 12.49 -7.03
CA VAL A 87 18.92 13.92 -7.37
C VAL A 87 17.54 14.47 -7.76
N PHE A 88 16.80 13.75 -8.61
CA PHE A 88 15.47 14.18 -9.01
C PHE A 88 14.39 14.10 -7.91
N TYR A 89 14.73 13.70 -6.69
CA TYR A 89 13.77 13.66 -5.59
C TYR A 89 13.29 15.06 -5.16
N PHE A 90 14.06 16.12 -5.46
CA PHE A 90 13.68 17.51 -5.21
C PHE A 90 12.36 17.93 -5.90
N ARG A 91 11.94 17.25 -6.97
CA ARG A 91 10.68 17.54 -7.67
C ARG A 91 9.44 17.39 -6.80
N PHE A 92 9.50 16.50 -5.80
CA PHE A 92 8.41 16.36 -4.82
C PHE A 92 8.32 17.59 -3.92
N LEU A 93 9.45 18.16 -3.50
CA LEU A 93 9.50 19.40 -2.73
C LEU A 93 8.92 20.56 -3.54
N THR A 94 9.34 20.72 -4.80
CA THR A 94 8.84 21.80 -5.66
C THR A 94 7.32 21.70 -5.89
N PHE A 95 6.79 20.49 -6.04
CA PHE A 95 5.35 20.29 -6.20
C PHE A 95 4.56 20.62 -4.93
N ILE A 96 5.04 20.20 -3.76
CA ILE A 96 4.40 20.54 -2.47
C ILE A 96 4.23 22.06 -2.37
N PHE A 97 5.29 22.81 -2.65
CA PHE A 97 5.23 24.27 -2.58
C PHE A 97 4.41 24.89 -3.71
N ALA A 98 4.41 24.29 -4.89
CA ALA A 98 3.55 24.73 -5.98
C ALA A 98 2.06 24.60 -5.61
N VAL A 99 1.66 23.48 -5.02
CA VAL A 99 0.28 23.28 -4.56
C VAL A 99 -0.06 24.22 -3.39
N TYR A 100 0.84 24.36 -2.42
CA TYR A 100 0.68 25.33 -1.33
C TYR A 100 0.48 26.75 -1.86
N TYR A 101 1.28 27.19 -2.82
CA TYR A 101 1.13 28.49 -3.49
C TYR A 101 -0.23 28.64 -4.18
N ILE A 102 -0.71 27.60 -4.89
CA ILE A 102 -2.03 27.59 -5.51
C ILE A 102 -3.13 27.79 -4.48
N PHE A 103 -3.04 27.13 -3.32
CA PHE A 103 -4.01 27.28 -2.22
C PHE A 103 -4.01 28.68 -1.59
N LEU A 104 -2.84 29.33 -1.54
CA LEU A 104 -2.73 30.72 -1.07
C LEU A 104 -3.38 31.71 -2.04
N ILE A 105 -3.20 31.53 -3.35
CA ILE A 105 -3.78 32.42 -4.36
C ILE A 105 -5.30 32.29 -4.43
N ASN A 106 -5.80 31.06 -4.35
CA ASN A 106 -7.23 30.79 -4.52
C ASN A 106 -7.72 29.68 -3.61
N ARG A 107 -8.22 30.07 -2.44
CA ARG A 107 -8.79 29.11 -1.48
C ARG A 107 -10.01 28.34 -2.00
N LYS A 108 -10.72 28.86 -3.02
CA LYS A 108 -11.87 28.16 -3.63
C LYS A 108 -11.46 26.87 -4.32
N ILE A 109 -10.18 26.75 -4.74
CA ILE A 109 -9.66 25.51 -5.34
C ILE A 109 -9.73 24.32 -4.39
N ILE A 110 -9.66 24.55 -3.08
CA ILE A 110 -9.77 23.50 -2.06
C ILE A 110 -11.16 22.86 -2.11
N ASN A 111 -12.21 23.68 -2.31
CA ASN A 111 -13.57 23.18 -2.45
C ASN A 111 -13.71 22.31 -3.71
N LEU A 112 -13.15 22.78 -4.83
CA LEU A 112 -13.17 22.03 -6.09
C LEU A 112 -12.37 20.75 -5.99
N LEU A 113 -11.22 20.77 -5.34
CA LEU A 113 -10.40 19.58 -5.08
C LEU A 113 -11.15 18.55 -4.25
N TYR A 114 -11.85 19.00 -3.21
CA TYR A 114 -12.71 18.10 -2.42
C TYR A 114 -13.77 17.40 -3.29
N PHE A 115 -14.50 18.14 -4.10
CA PHE A 115 -15.51 17.56 -4.99
C PHE A 115 -14.92 16.59 -6.01
N THR A 116 -13.75 16.95 -6.58
CA THR A 116 -13.03 16.05 -7.49
C THR A 116 -12.62 14.76 -6.79
N MET A 117 -12.11 14.85 -5.55
CA MET A 117 -11.73 13.68 -4.78
C MET A 117 -12.93 12.79 -4.41
N VAL A 118 -14.05 13.40 -3.98
CA VAL A 118 -15.28 12.64 -3.71
C VAL A 118 -15.78 11.97 -5.00
N PHE A 119 -15.69 12.63 -6.15
CA PHE A 119 -16.05 12.05 -7.43
C PHE A 119 -15.15 10.87 -7.82
N VAL A 120 -13.82 11.02 -7.71
CA VAL A 120 -12.86 9.93 -7.94
C VAL A 120 -13.13 8.74 -7.02
N PHE A 121 -13.38 9.00 -5.74
CA PHE A 121 -13.76 7.96 -4.77
C PHE A 121 -15.06 7.27 -5.16
N SER A 122 -16.06 8.03 -5.63
CA SER A 122 -17.34 7.46 -6.06
C SER A 122 -17.16 6.47 -7.22
N ILE A 123 -16.33 6.83 -8.20
CA ILE A 123 -16.02 5.93 -9.33
C ILE A 123 -15.34 4.66 -8.83
N LEU A 124 -14.28 4.78 -8.00
CA LEU A 124 -13.55 3.63 -7.48
C LEU A 124 -14.40 2.75 -6.57
N VAL A 125 -15.27 3.36 -5.76
CA VAL A 125 -16.19 2.63 -4.87
C VAL A 125 -17.20 1.84 -5.70
N VAL A 126 -17.86 2.48 -6.67
CA VAL A 126 -18.84 1.81 -7.53
C VAL A 126 -18.18 0.68 -8.32
N ASP A 127 -17.05 0.94 -8.95
CA ASP A 127 -16.32 -0.05 -9.75
C ASP A 127 -15.80 -1.21 -8.89
N GLY A 128 -15.27 -0.92 -7.70
CA GLY A 128 -14.82 -1.96 -6.77
C GLY A 128 -15.97 -2.85 -6.26
N PHE A 129 -17.16 -2.31 -6.01
CA PHE A 129 -18.33 -3.12 -5.68
C PHE A 129 -18.83 -3.93 -6.88
N ILE A 130 -18.78 -3.39 -8.09
CA ILE A 130 -19.10 -4.14 -9.32
C ILE A 130 -18.14 -5.32 -9.45
N GLU A 131 -16.83 -5.12 -9.29
CA GLU A 131 -15.84 -6.20 -9.30
C GLU A 131 -16.11 -7.24 -8.21
N PHE A 132 -16.49 -6.81 -7.01
CA PHE A 132 -16.83 -7.72 -5.91
C PHE A 132 -18.03 -8.62 -6.21
N PHE A 133 -19.10 -8.07 -6.77
CA PHE A 133 -20.34 -8.83 -7.02
C PHE A 133 -20.32 -9.61 -8.33
N PHE A 134 -19.66 -9.10 -9.37
CA PHE A 134 -19.67 -9.68 -10.71
C PHE A 134 -18.34 -10.33 -11.13
N GLY A 135 -17.30 -10.22 -10.31
CA GLY A 135 -15.97 -10.77 -10.59
C GLY A 135 -15.17 -10.02 -11.66
N LYS A 136 -15.73 -8.95 -12.23
CA LYS A 136 -15.07 -8.10 -13.24
C LYS A 136 -15.39 -6.63 -12.97
N ASN A 137 -14.40 -5.77 -13.19
CA ASN A 137 -14.58 -4.34 -13.10
C ASN A 137 -15.32 -3.76 -14.33
N LEU A 138 -15.64 -2.46 -14.33
CA LEU A 138 -16.33 -1.77 -15.43
C LEU A 138 -15.60 -1.88 -16.79
N LEU A 139 -14.29 -2.08 -16.78
CA LEU A 139 -13.49 -2.28 -18.00
C LEU A 139 -13.39 -3.76 -18.43
N GLY A 140 -14.08 -4.67 -17.74
CA GLY A 140 -14.06 -6.11 -18.01
C GLY A 140 -12.84 -6.86 -17.49
N ASN A 141 -11.94 -6.19 -16.77
CA ASN A 141 -10.77 -6.84 -16.19
C ASN A 141 -11.12 -7.59 -14.90
N THR A 142 -10.47 -8.73 -14.69
CA THR A 142 -10.52 -9.50 -13.44
C THR A 142 -9.30 -9.20 -12.58
N SER A 143 -9.43 -9.26 -11.26
CA SER A 143 -8.28 -9.21 -10.37
C SER A 143 -7.35 -10.40 -10.62
N PHE A 144 -6.04 -10.17 -10.50
CA PHE A 144 -5.02 -11.22 -10.56
C PHE A 144 -5.20 -12.29 -9.48
N ARG A 145 -5.88 -11.94 -8.38
CA ARG A 145 -6.17 -12.83 -7.26
C ARG A 145 -7.65 -12.80 -6.93
N GLU A 146 -8.29 -13.95 -6.85
CA GLU A 146 -9.71 -14.09 -6.53
C GLU A 146 -10.11 -13.54 -5.14
N ASP A 147 -9.15 -13.53 -4.19
CA ASP A 147 -9.35 -13.01 -2.83
C ASP A 147 -9.07 -11.50 -2.70
N ARG A 148 -8.94 -10.77 -3.83
CA ARG A 148 -8.55 -9.36 -3.87
C ARG A 148 -9.36 -8.58 -4.89
N ILE A 149 -9.60 -7.30 -4.62
CA ILE A 149 -10.25 -6.36 -5.54
C ILE A 149 -9.24 -5.30 -5.96
N ALA A 150 -9.12 -5.06 -7.26
CA ALA A 150 -8.19 -4.10 -7.83
C ALA A 150 -8.88 -2.87 -8.44
N SER A 151 -10.16 -2.98 -8.83
CA SER A 151 -10.92 -1.94 -9.52
C SER A 151 -10.15 -1.43 -10.75
N LEU A 152 -10.21 -0.15 -11.04
CA LEU A 152 -9.53 0.49 -12.18
C LEU A 152 -7.99 0.43 -12.13
N PHE A 153 -7.38 -0.07 -11.05
CA PHE A 153 -5.91 -0.27 -10.98
C PHE A 153 -5.45 -1.54 -11.74
N GLY A 154 -6.38 -2.34 -12.27
CA GLY A 154 -6.09 -3.51 -13.08
C GLY A 154 -5.35 -4.60 -12.29
N VAL A 155 -4.18 -5.02 -12.78
CA VAL A 155 -3.37 -6.06 -12.11
C VAL A 155 -2.72 -5.61 -10.79
N LYS A 156 -2.74 -4.32 -10.46
CA LYS A 156 -2.11 -3.78 -9.25
C LYS A 156 -3.08 -3.80 -8.08
N LEU A 157 -2.77 -4.58 -7.07
CA LEU A 157 -3.56 -4.73 -5.85
C LEU A 157 -3.28 -3.60 -4.85
N VAL A 158 -3.60 -2.35 -5.22
CA VAL A 158 -3.30 -1.13 -4.46
C VAL A 158 -4.53 -0.27 -4.14
N LEU A 159 -5.73 -0.74 -4.49
CA LEU A 159 -6.98 -0.02 -4.30
C LEU A 159 -7.21 0.34 -2.82
N GLY A 160 -7.08 -0.65 -1.92
CA GLY A 160 -7.28 -0.44 -0.48
C GLY A 160 -6.27 0.57 0.10
N THR A 161 -5.00 0.46 -0.31
CA THR A 161 -3.96 1.43 0.09
C THR A 161 -4.27 2.83 -0.44
N PHE A 162 -4.73 2.97 -1.68
CA PHE A 162 -5.11 4.26 -2.26
C PHE A 162 -6.28 4.89 -1.49
N LEU A 163 -7.35 4.16 -1.28
CA LEU A 163 -8.52 4.63 -0.53
C LEU A 163 -8.14 5.01 0.90
N ALA A 164 -7.36 4.17 1.60
CA ALA A 164 -6.90 4.44 2.96
C ALA A 164 -6.08 5.73 3.05
N LYS A 165 -5.17 5.98 2.09
CA LYS A 165 -4.33 7.19 2.05
C LYS A 165 -5.12 8.48 1.91
N TYR A 166 -6.25 8.45 1.23
CA TYR A 166 -7.09 9.63 1.07
C TYR A 166 -8.27 9.70 2.02
N PHE A 167 -8.55 8.63 2.76
CA PHE A 167 -9.72 8.53 3.63
C PHE A 167 -9.83 9.68 4.63
N PHE A 168 -8.81 9.87 5.45
CA PHE A 168 -8.81 10.95 6.46
C PHE A 168 -8.57 12.32 5.85
N PHE A 169 -7.92 12.41 4.71
CA PHE A 169 -7.79 13.67 3.98
C PHE A 169 -9.15 14.16 3.47
N ILE A 170 -9.93 13.32 2.82
CA ILE A 170 -11.28 13.65 2.36
C ILE A 170 -12.20 13.95 3.54
N LEU A 171 -12.14 13.17 4.61
CA LEU A 171 -12.88 13.42 5.84
C LEU A 171 -12.47 14.76 6.47
N GLY A 172 -11.20 15.11 6.46
CA GLY A 172 -10.70 16.41 6.92
C GLY A 172 -11.23 17.57 6.08
N LEU A 173 -11.20 17.45 4.76
CA LEU A 173 -11.79 18.42 3.85
C LEU A 173 -13.29 18.54 4.02
N PHE A 174 -14.01 17.45 4.27
CA PHE A 174 -15.43 17.46 4.61
C PHE A 174 -15.75 18.37 5.82
N PHE A 175 -14.91 18.33 6.86
CA PHE A 175 -15.06 19.21 8.02
C PHE A 175 -14.58 20.65 7.76
N PHE A 176 -13.65 20.82 6.83
CA PHE A 176 -13.14 22.16 6.48
C PHE A 176 -14.14 22.97 5.67
N ILE A 177 -14.84 22.31 4.74
CA ILE A 177 -15.76 22.97 3.82
C ILE A 177 -17.16 23.09 4.43
N LYS A 178 -17.67 24.30 4.51
CA LYS A 178 -19.06 24.54 4.89
C LYS A 178 -19.97 24.11 3.74
N GLN A 179 -20.55 22.92 3.85
CA GLN A 179 -21.52 22.41 2.86
C GLN A 179 -22.88 23.05 3.08
N GLU A 180 -23.33 23.88 2.16
CA GLU A 180 -24.66 24.51 2.20
C GLU A 180 -25.75 23.52 1.78
N LYS A 181 -25.46 22.65 0.77
CA LYS A 181 -26.42 21.67 0.25
C LYS A 181 -26.37 20.37 1.05
N ILE A 182 -27.46 20.09 1.76
CA ILE A 182 -27.59 18.91 2.62
C ILE A 182 -27.40 17.58 1.87
N ILE A 183 -27.87 17.52 0.62
CA ILE A 183 -27.72 16.34 -0.26
C ILE A 183 -26.25 16.01 -0.50
N ILE A 184 -25.42 17.00 -0.83
CA ILE A 184 -23.98 16.81 -1.06
C ILE A 184 -23.27 16.32 0.19
N LYS A 185 -23.69 16.84 1.34
CA LYS A 185 -23.16 16.42 2.64
C LYS A 185 -23.40 14.93 2.90
N TYR A 186 -24.66 14.47 2.75
CA TYR A 186 -24.98 13.06 2.97
C TYR A 186 -24.36 12.16 1.91
N TYR A 187 -24.36 12.56 0.65
CA TYR A 187 -23.69 11.84 -0.42
C TYR A 187 -22.21 11.58 -0.09
N SER A 188 -21.48 12.62 0.32
CA SER A 188 -20.06 12.48 0.68
C SER A 188 -19.85 11.54 1.87
N LEU A 189 -20.71 11.57 2.89
CA LEU A 189 -20.64 10.66 4.03
C LEU A 189 -20.91 9.21 3.62
N ILE A 190 -21.86 8.98 2.72
CA ILE A 190 -22.16 7.66 2.17
C ILE A 190 -20.94 7.13 1.41
N ILE A 191 -20.32 7.93 0.55
CA ILE A 191 -19.13 7.52 -0.21
C ILE A 191 -17.95 7.21 0.73
N ILE A 192 -17.72 8.02 1.77
CA ILE A 192 -16.66 7.75 2.77
C ILE A 192 -16.95 6.43 3.51
N PHE A 193 -18.21 6.19 3.90
CA PHE A 193 -18.60 4.94 4.54
C PHE A 193 -18.39 3.74 3.61
N LEU A 194 -18.88 3.81 2.37
CA LEU A 194 -18.71 2.74 1.38
C LEU A 194 -17.23 2.51 1.04
N ALA A 195 -16.41 3.56 1.00
CA ALA A 195 -14.96 3.42 0.83
C ALA A 195 -14.33 2.63 1.99
N PHE A 196 -14.75 2.83 3.24
CA PHE A 196 -14.28 2.02 4.37
C PHE A 196 -14.63 0.54 4.20
N ILE A 197 -15.87 0.24 3.82
CA ILE A 197 -16.29 -1.14 3.53
C ILE A 197 -15.47 -1.73 2.37
N LEU A 198 -15.26 -0.95 1.31
CA LEU A 198 -14.45 -1.42 0.17
C LEU A 198 -12.99 -1.65 0.57
N ILE A 199 -12.37 -0.81 1.42
CA ILE A 199 -11.02 -1.06 1.95
C ILE A 199 -10.94 -2.45 2.59
N PHE A 200 -11.97 -2.86 3.35
CA PHE A 200 -12.03 -4.22 3.88
C PHE A 200 -12.13 -5.27 2.76
N LEU A 201 -13.07 -5.09 1.81
CA LEU A 201 -13.30 -6.02 0.71
C LEU A 201 -12.11 -6.18 -0.24
N THR A 202 -11.22 -5.18 -0.33
CA THR A 202 -9.98 -5.32 -1.14
C THR A 202 -9.04 -6.42 -0.64
N GLY A 203 -9.21 -6.92 0.58
CA GLY A 203 -8.30 -7.87 1.20
C GLY A 203 -6.91 -7.29 1.54
N GLU A 204 -6.74 -5.95 1.49
CA GLU A 204 -5.51 -5.25 1.91
C GLU A 204 -5.51 -5.02 3.42
N ARG A 205 -5.11 -6.05 4.17
CA ARG A 205 -5.20 -6.07 5.64
C ARG A 205 -4.51 -4.89 6.33
N THR A 206 -3.33 -4.50 5.85
CA THR A 206 -2.59 -3.35 6.41
C THR A 206 -3.34 -2.04 6.22
N ALA A 207 -3.96 -1.83 5.05
CA ALA A 207 -4.79 -0.66 4.77
C ALA A 207 -6.02 -0.62 5.67
N PHE A 208 -6.69 -1.77 5.83
CA PHE A 208 -7.86 -1.90 6.71
C PHE A 208 -7.51 -1.66 8.18
N ILE A 209 -6.46 -2.30 8.70
CA ILE A 209 -6.01 -2.13 10.09
C ILE A 209 -5.62 -0.67 10.36
N ALA A 210 -4.83 -0.05 9.47
CA ALA A 210 -4.41 1.34 9.61
C ALA A 210 -5.61 2.29 9.60
N THR A 211 -6.57 2.11 8.68
CA THR A 211 -7.77 2.96 8.61
C THR A 211 -8.66 2.77 9.83
N SER A 212 -8.87 1.53 10.29
CA SER A 212 -9.66 1.24 11.49
C SER A 212 -9.04 1.86 12.74
N PHE A 213 -7.72 1.74 12.88
CA PHE A 213 -6.98 2.40 13.97
C PHE A 213 -7.13 3.92 13.92
N GLY A 214 -7.02 4.51 12.73
CA GLY A 214 -7.26 5.94 12.55
C GLY A 214 -8.68 6.37 12.91
N ILE A 215 -9.71 5.58 12.61
CA ILE A 215 -11.11 5.84 13.00
C ILE A 215 -11.24 5.84 14.53
N ILE A 216 -10.61 4.90 15.23
CA ILE A 216 -10.61 4.84 16.68
C ILE A 216 -9.98 6.11 17.26
N ILE A 217 -8.78 6.50 16.76
CA ILE A 217 -8.12 7.74 17.22
C ILE A 217 -8.99 8.96 16.92
N PHE A 218 -9.61 9.02 15.73
CA PHE A 218 -10.51 10.12 15.38
C PHE A 218 -11.66 10.26 16.37
N PHE A 219 -12.33 9.16 16.74
CA PHE A 219 -13.41 9.22 17.72
C PHE A 219 -12.94 9.59 19.12
N ILE A 220 -11.77 9.14 19.56
CA ILE A 220 -11.16 9.56 20.83
C ILE A 220 -10.95 11.08 20.81
N CYS A 221 -10.38 11.62 19.74
CA CYS A 221 -10.05 13.03 19.62
C CYS A 221 -11.26 13.93 19.33
N SER A 222 -12.25 13.45 18.59
CA SER A 222 -13.40 14.25 18.13
C SER A 222 -14.31 14.71 19.27
N ASN A 223 -15.05 15.79 19.01
CA ASN A 223 -16.00 16.39 19.98
C ASN A 223 -17.42 15.85 19.83
N PHE A 224 -17.62 14.72 19.15
CA PHE A 224 -18.92 14.09 19.08
C PHE A 224 -19.36 13.54 20.43
N SER A 225 -20.68 13.51 20.67
CA SER A 225 -21.23 12.89 21.87
C SER A 225 -20.87 11.40 21.91
N ILE A 226 -20.66 10.85 23.10
CA ILE A 226 -20.27 9.46 23.29
C ILE A 226 -21.25 8.48 22.64
N TYR A 227 -22.56 8.76 22.71
CA TYR A 227 -23.59 7.94 22.08
C TYR A 227 -23.43 7.86 20.55
N LYS A 228 -23.14 8.99 19.88
CA LYS A 228 -22.89 9.02 18.43
C LYS A 228 -21.64 8.22 18.07
N LYS A 229 -20.57 8.33 18.86
CA LYS A 229 -19.34 7.56 18.64
C LYS A 229 -19.59 6.06 18.74
N ILE A 230 -20.25 5.62 19.81
CA ILE A 230 -20.58 4.21 20.02
C ILE A 230 -21.49 3.70 18.90
N LEU A 231 -22.53 4.44 18.55
CA LEU A 231 -23.49 4.04 17.50
C LEU A 231 -22.77 3.84 16.15
N ILE A 232 -21.91 4.79 15.75
CA ILE A 232 -21.18 4.69 14.49
C ILE A 232 -20.20 3.49 14.52
N LEU A 233 -19.45 3.31 15.62
CA LEU A 233 -18.52 2.19 15.75
C LEU A 233 -19.25 0.84 15.70
N LEU A 234 -20.36 0.71 16.43
CA LEU A 234 -21.18 -0.50 16.40
C LEU A 234 -21.71 -0.78 14.98
N PHE A 235 -22.16 0.26 14.29
CA PHE A 235 -22.64 0.13 12.91
C PHE A 235 -21.52 -0.33 11.96
N LEU A 236 -20.30 0.22 12.08
CA LEU A 236 -19.14 -0.22 11.28
C LEU A 236 -18.77 -1.67 11.58
N ILE A 237 -18.69 -2.03 12.87
CA ILE A 237 -18.36 -3.40 13.30
C ILE A 237 -19.42 -4.39 12.79
N LEU A 238 -20.70 -4.07 12.93
CA LEU A 238 -21.79 -4.94 12.47
C LEU A 238 -21.69 -5.23 10.97
N ASN A 239 -21.42 -4.21 10.14
CA ASN A 239 -21.25 -4.42 8.70
C ASN A 239 -20.05 -5.35 8.38
N ILE A 240 -18.92 -5.17 9.06
CA ILE A 240 -17.75 -6.05 8.88
C ILE A 240 -18.08 -7.49 9.30
N LEU A 241 -18.75 -7.67 10.45
CA LEU A 241 -19.17 -9.00 10.91
C LEU A 241 -20.14 -9.66 9.92
N LEU A 242 -21.13 -8.93 9.40
CA LEU A 242 -22.04 -9.45 8.38
C LEU A 242 -21.29 -9.93 7.12
N ILE A 243 -20.27 -9.19 6.67
CA ILE A 243 -19.46 -9.62 5.52
C ILE A 243 -18.66 -10.88 5.87
N LEU A 244 -18.03 -10.95 7.04
CA LEU A 244 -17.25 -12.10 7.48
C LEU A 244 -18.10 -13.38 7.62
N PHE A 245 -19.33 -13.25 8.10
CA PHE A 245 -20.24 -14.39 8.24
C PHE A 245 -20.78 -14.90 6.90
N ASN A 246 -20.99 -14.02 5.91
CA ASN A 246 -21.57 -14.37 4.64
C ASN A 246 -20.54 -14.65 3.53
N ASN A 247 -19.25 -14.36 3.75
CA ASN A 247 -18.21 -14.50 2.73
C ASN A 247 -16.98 -15.23 3.30
N SER A 248 -16.89 -16.54 2.97
CA SER A 248 -15.78 -17.40 3.41
C SER A 248 -14.41 -16.92 2.92
N THR A 249 -14.34 -16.35 1.70
CA THR A 249 -13.09 -15.82 1.14
C THR A 249 -12.56 -14.65 1.98
N MET A 250 -13.43 -13.73 2.40
CA MET A 250 -13.04 -12.61 3.26
C MET A 250 -12.69 -13.08 4.67
N TYR A 251 -13.39 -14.07 5.22
CA TYR A 251 -13.05 -14.69 6.49
C TYR A 251 -11.66 -15.35 6.44
N ASP A 252 -11.40 -16.17 5.44
CA ASP A 252 -10.11 -16.82 5.25
C ASP A 252 -8.99 -15.78 5.08
N ARG A 253 -9.24 -14.73 4.30
CA ARG A 253 -8.27 -13.66 4.04
C ARG A 253 -7.93 -12.84 5.28
N HIS A 254 -8.94 -12.35 6.01
CA HIS A 254 -8.72 -11.44 7.13
C HIS A 254 -8.45 -12.15 8.45
N ILE A 255 -9.01 -13.31 8.66
CA ILE A 255 -8.88 -14.04 9.93
C ILE A 255 -7.84 -15.15 9.83
N LYS A 256 -8.11 -16.24 9.08
CA LYS A 256 -7.21 -17.40 9.05
C LYS A 256 -5.80 -17.05 8.59
N GLN A 257 -5.67 -16.36 7.43
CA GLN A 257 -4.35 -16.00 6.92
C GLN A 257 -3.62 -15.01 7.83
N THR A 258 -4.32 -14.13 8.56
CA THR A 258 -3.68 -13.22 9.51
C THR A 258 -3.14 -13.96 10.71
N PHE A 259 -3.93 -14.86 11.32
CA PHE A 259 -3.47 -15.67 12.44
C PHE A 259 -2.30 -16.58 12.05
N ASN A 260 -2.31 -17.16 10.85
CA ASN A 260 -1.22 -17.99 10.36
C ASN A 260 0.07 -17.20 10.05
N GLN A 261 -0.04 -15.88 9.77
CA GLN A 261 1.10 -15.04 9.41
C GLN A 261 1.72 -14.31 10.58
N VAL A 262 0.98 -14.14 11.68
CA VAL A 262 1.44 -13.45 12.87
C VAL A 262 1.71 -14.48 13.96
N ASN A 263 2.98 -14.69 14.26
CA ASN A 263 3.35 -15.53 15.40
C ASN A 263 3.34 -14.67 16.68
N PHE A 264 2.34 -14.88 17.54
CA PHE A 264 2.17 -14.11 18.79
C PHE A 264 3.17 -14.46 19.91
N ASN A 265 4.05 -15.45 19.72
CA ASN A 265 5.08 -15.81 20.70
C ASN A 265 6.30 -14.85 20.70
N VAL A 266 6.09 -13.59 20.29
CA VAL A 266 7.07 -12.57 19.93
C VAL A 266 7.97 -12.09 21.06
N PHE A 267 7.55 -12.25 22.31
CA PHE A 267 8.16 -11.51 23.42
C PHE A 267 9.24 -12.28 24.17
N LYS A 268 9.66 -13.44 23.67
CA LYS A 268 10.67 -14.26 24.37
C LYS A 268 12.13 -13.99 24.01
N ASP A 269 12.42 -13.58 22.75
CA ASP A 269 13.78 -13.31 22.25
C ASP A 269 13.79 -12.29 21.10
N THR A 270 14.92 -11.54 20.91
CA THR A 270 15.10 -10.63 19.76
C THR A 270 15.01 -11.34 18.40
N ASN A 271 15.41 -12.59 18.31
CA ASN A 271 15.21 -13.43 17.14
C ASN A 271 13.71 -13.79 16.88
N SER A 272 12.87 -13.70 17.90
CA SER A 272 11.44 -13.97 17.79
C SER A 272 10.67 -12.81 17.17
N PHE A 273 11.15 -11.56 17.26
CA PHE A 273 10.49 -10.39 16.64
C PHE A 273 10.35 -10.56 15.12
N PHE A 274 11.42 -10.94 14.43
CA PHE A 274 11.35 -11.15 12.97
C PHE A 274 10.51 -12.38 12.61
N LYS A 275 10.51 -13.42 13.43
CA LYS A 275 9.65 -14.61 13.26
C LYS A 275 8.16 -14.31 13.37
N SER A 276 7.78 -13.17 13.96
CA SER A 276 6.39 -12.72 14.02
C SER A 276 5.79 -12.38 12.67
N PHE A 277 6.63 -12.03 11.72
CA PHE A 277 6.24 -11.66 10.36
C PHE A 277 6.67 -12.74 9.39
N VAL A 278 6.03 -13.89 9.44
CA VAL A 278 6.42 -15.11 8.74
C VAL A 278 6.76 -14.88 7.25
N TYR A 279 5.99 -14.04 6.55
CA TYR A 279 6.24 -13.72 5.14
C TYR A 279 7.46 -12.83 4.90
N TYR A 280 7.79 -11.96 5.84
CA TYR A 280 8.82 -10.95 5.68
C TYR A 280 10.07 -11.23 6.52
N GLU A 281 10.10 -12.38 7.25
CA GLU A 281 11.17 -12.70 8.18
C GLU A 281 12.55 -12.58 7.55
N LEU A 282 12.75 -13.24 6.40
CA LEU A 282 14.04 -13.23 5.72
C LEU A 282 14.43 -11.84 5.24
N THR A 283 13.49 -11.14 4.61
CA THR A 283 13.69 -9.78 4.09
C THR A 283 13.97 -8.77 5.19
N TYR A 284 13.28 -8.90 6.34
CA TYR A 284 13.52 -8.05 7.50
C TYR A 284 14.89 -8.32 8.13
N LYS A 285 15.29 -9.59 8.24
CA LYS A 285 16.62 -9.96 8.72
C LYS A 285 17.72 -9.46 7.78
N THR A 286 17.53 -9.59 6.46
CA THR A 286 18.46 -9.05 5.46
C THR A 286 18.61 -7.53 5.61
N ALA A 287 17.50 -6.80 5.74
CA ALA A 287 17.55 -5.35 5.95
C ALA A 287 18.26 -4.99 7.28
N TYR A 288 18.03 -5.75 8.34
CA TYR A 288 18.68 -5.55 9.63
C TYR A 288 20.17 -5.84 9.55
N ASN A 289 20.60 -6.93 8.88
CA ASN A 289 22.02 -7.22 8.67
C ASN A 289 22.71 -6.07 7.92
N ALA A 290 22.09 -5.58 6.85
CA ALA A 290 22.60 -4.42 6.13
C ALA A 290 22.75 -3.18 7.02
N PHE A 291 21.78 -2.92 7.91
CA PHE A 291 21.89 -1.85 8.89
C PHE A 291 23.07 -2.05 9.86
N ILE A 292 23.28 -3.27 10.37
CA ILE A 292 24.39 -3.54 11.30
C ILE A 292 25.74 -3.30 10.65
N THR A 293 25.90 -3.57 9.35
CA THR A 293 27.15 -3.35 8.61
C THR A 293 27.41 -1.85 8.35
N LYS A 294 26.36 -1.06 8.07
CA LYS A 294 26.48 0.39 7.77
C LYS A 294 25.48 1.23 8.57
N LYS A 295 25.68 1.32 9.88
CA LYS A 295 24.73 1.90 10.85
C LYS A 295 24.36 3.35 10.60
N LEU A 296 25.32 4.23 10.28
CA LEU A 296 25.10 5.68 10.24
C LEU A 296 24.39 6.14 8.96
N PHE A 297 24.88 5.70 7.79
CA PHE A 297 24.46 6.22 6.50
C PHE A 297 23.82 5.17 5.59
N GLY A 298 23.87 3.88 5.97
CA GLY A 298 23.34 2.79 5.14
C GLY A 298 24.08 2.59 3.84
N TYR A 299 23.41 1.94 2.88
CA TYR A 299 23.96 1.59 1.57
C TYR A 299 23.56 2.56 0.44
N GLY A 300 22.79 3.58 0.72
CA GLY A 300 22.24 4.54 -0.23
C GLY A 300 20.74 4.30 -0.50
N PRO A 301 19.96 5.39 -0.71
CA PRO A 301 18.50 5.29 -0.95
C PRO A 301 18.21 4.57 -2.27
N LYS A 302 17.23 3.66 -2.28
CA LYS A 302 16.87 2.76 -3.40
C LYS A 302 17.88 1.66 -3.71
N SER A 303 18.86 1.40 -2.85
CA SER A 303 19.93 0.43 -3.09
C SER A 303 19.61 -0.99 -2.61
N PHE A 304 18.53 -1.21 -1.82
CA PHE A 304 18.23 -2.53 -1.25
C PHE A 304 18.30 -3.67 -2.28
N ARG A 305 17.73 -3.47 -3.46
CA ARG A 305 17.73 -4.46 -4.57
C ARG A 305 19.11 -4.81 -5.11
N TYR A 306 20.15 -4.04 -4.79
CA TYR A 306 21.50 -4.27 -5.25
C TYR A 306 22.35 -5.00 -4.20
N PHE A 307 22.27 -4.57 -2.95
CA PHE A 307 23.09 -5.15 -1.88
C PHE A 307 22.45 -6.35 -1.17
N CYS A 308 21.16 -6.58 -1.32
CA CYS A 308 20.45 -7.61 -0.55
C CYS A 308 20.96 -9.03 -0.79
N SER A 309 21.60 -9.29 -1.96
CA SER A 309 22.20 -10.59 -2.30
C SER A 309 23.68 -10.71 -1.94
N GLU A 310 24.29 -9.69 -1.32
CA GLU A 310 25.70 -9.73 -0.93
C GLU A 310 25.96 -10.73 0.20
N GLU A 311 27.14 -11.34 0.18
CA GLU A 311 27.60 -12.24 1.24
C GLU A 311 27.61 -11.51 2.60
N GLY A 312 27.09 -12.19 3.63
CA GLY A 312 26.98 -11.63 4.99
C GLY A 312 25.77 -10.73 5.21
N ILE A 313 25.06 -10.28 4.16
CA ILE A 313 23.82 -9.50 4.24
C ILE A 313 22.62 -10.38 4.00
N GLU A 314 22.64 -11.17 2.92
CA GLU A 314 21.53 -12.03 2.53
C GLU A 314 21.22 -13.10 3.57
N VAL A 315 19.96 -13.23 3.92
CA VAL A 315 19.45 -14.34 4.76
C VAL A 315 18.70 -15.30 3.86
N LYS A 316 19.20 -16.54 3.77
CA LYS A 316 18.55 -17.62 3.03
C LYS A 316 17.84 -18.57 3.98
N SER A 317 16.74 -19.15 3.54
CA SER A 317 16.13 -20.26 4.25
C SER A 317 16.97 -21.53 4.04
N ALA A 318 17.31 -22.22 5.12
CA ALA A 318 18.03 -23.49 5.04
C ALA A 318 17.16 -24.62 4.43
N THR A 319 15.84 -24.45 4.43
CA THR A 319 14.88 -25.36 3.79
C THR A 319 14.05 -24.56 2.80
N LYS A 320 13.82 -25.11 1.60
CA LYS A 320 12.75 -24.62 0.71
C LYS A 320 11.45 -24.75 1.51
N ARG A 321 11.00 -23.64 2.07
CA ARG A 321 9.66 -23.56 2.67
C ARG A 321 8.70 -23.43 1.51
N ASP A 322 8.28 -24.55 0.94
CA ASP A 322 7.25 -24.56 -0.07
C ASP A 322 5.97 -23.97 0.53
N VAL A 323 5.50 -22.97 -0.17
CA VAL A 323 4.20 -22.37 0.07
C VAL A 323 3.17 -23.42 -0.30
N SER A 324 2.71 -24.17 0.68
CA SER A 324 1.57 -25.02 0.44
C SER A 324 0.31 -24.15 0.38
N ASN A 325 0.03 -23.60 -0.80
CA ASN A 325 -1.36 -23.47 -1.16
C ASN A 325 -1.91 -24.90 -1.22
N ASP A 326 -3.12 -25.11 -0.77
CA ASP A 326 -3.93 -26.32 -0.99
C ASP A 326 -4.14 -26.63 -2.50
N LYS A 327 -3.29 -26.13 -3.38
CA LYS A 327 -3.43 -26.10 -4.84
C LYS A 327 -2.16 -26.64 -5.49
N LEU A 328 -2.29 -27.65 -6.32
CA LEU A 328 -1.22 -28.13 -7.20
C LEU A 328 -1.41 -27.50 -8.59
N PHE A 329 -0.42 -26.72 -9.02
CA PHE A 329 -0.39 -26.13 -10.35
C PHE A 329 0.51 -26.93 -11.29
N PHE A 330 0.09 -27.01 -12.55
CA PHE A 330 0.92 -27.52 -13.61
C PHE A 330 2.05 -26.53 -13.91
N ASP A 331 3.29 -26.93 -13.67
CA ASP A 331 4.46 -26.11 -13.97
C ASP A 331 5.59 -26.98 -14.49
N VAL A 332 5.96 -26.81 -15.74
CA VAL A 332 7.06 -27.52 -16.42
C VAL A 332 8.27 -26.61 -16.67
N GLY A 333 8.31 -25.44 -16.02
CA GLY A 333 9.46 -24.50 -16.09
C GLY A 333 9.63 -23.78 -17.44
N LYS A 334 8.76 -24.02 -18.42
CA LYS A 334 8.74 -23.36 -19.72
C LYS A 334 7.32 -22.92 -20.06
N LYS A 335 7.16 -21.75 -20.69
CA LYS A 335 5.85 -21.28 -21.18
C LYS A 335 5.41 -22.10 -22.38
N LEU A 336 4.82 -23.25 -22.15
CA LEU A 336 4.20 -24.09 -23.15
C LEU A 336 2.69 -23.79 -23.20
N ARG A 337 2.08 -23.83 -24.39
CA ARG A 337 0.65 -23.63 -24.61
C ARG A 337 0.05 -24.80 -25.36
N GLY A 338 -1.26 -25.04 -25.16
CA GLY A 338 -1.99 -26.04 -25.90
C GLY A 338 -1.61 -27.49 -25.56
N LEU A 339 -1.25 -27.74 -24.31
CA LEU A 339 -0.91 -29.07 -23.82
C LEU A 339 -2.21 -29.83 -23.54
N LYS A 340 -2.36 -31.04 -24.09
CA LYS A 340 -3.55 -31.87 -23.88
C LYS A 340 -3.29 -32.96 -22.86
N ILE A 341 -4.14 -33.10 -21.85
CA ILE A 341 -4.06 -34.19 -20.86
C ILE A 341 -4.45 -35.51 -21.55
N ILE A 342 -3.51 -36.47 -21.60
CA ILE A 342 -3.75 -37.80 -22.13
C ILE A 342 -4.38 -38.68 -21.06
N LYS A 343 -3.83 -38.67 -19.85
CA LYS A 343 -4.26 -39.53 -18.76
C LYS A 343 -4.00 -38.91 -17.40
N LEU A 344 -4.93 -39.11 -16.50
CA LEU A 344 -4.83 -38.74 -15.09
C LEU A 344 -4.62 -40.03 -14.29
N TYR A 345 -3.68 -40.04 -13.34
CA TYR A 345 -3.29 -41.23 -12.58
C TYR A 345 -3.73 -41.20 -11.12
N VAL A 346 -4.39 -40.10 -10.70
CA VAL A 346 -4.80 -39.86 -9.30
C VAL A 346 -6.29 -39.63 -9.21
N SER A 347 -6.85 -39.97 -8.05
CA SER A 347 -8.27 -39.81 -7.69
C SER A 347 -8.45 -38.94 -6.46
N GLU A 348 -9.67 -38.45 -6.21
CA GLU A 348 -10.00 -37.74 -4.98
C GLU A 348 -9.83 -38.67 -3.78
N ASN A 349 -9.28 -38.16 -2.70
CA ASN A 349 -8.85 -38.84 -1.46
C ASN A 349 -7.56 -39.69 -1.59
N ASP A 350 -6.88 -39.73 -2.73
CA ASP A 350 -5.57 -40.35 -2.82
C ASP A 350 -4.54 -39.52 -2.03
N GLU A 351 -3.64 -40.20 -1.34
CA GLU A 351 -2.46 -39.58 -0.74
C GLU A 351 -1.34 -39.55 -1.77
N ILE A 352 -0.80 -38.36 -2.01
CA ILE A 352 0.32 -38.16 -2.94
C ILE A 352 1.56 -37.71 -2.21
N SER A 353 2.69 -38.20 -2.67
CA SER A 353 4.03 -37.81 -2.25
C SER A 353 4.74 -36.99 -3.33
N ILE A 354 5.84 -36.34 -2.94
CA ILE A 354 6.72 -35.64 -3.90
C ILE A 354 7.27 -36.67 -4.90
N ASN A 355 7.21 -36.34 -6.19
CA ASN A 355 7.57 -37.18 -7.35
C ASN A 355 6.51 -38.21 -7.78
N ASP A 356 5.36 -38.30 -7.14
CA ASP A 356 4.29 -39.17 -7.63
C ASP A 356 3.77 -38.68 -8.99
N LEU A 357 3.43 -39.63 -9.86
CA LEU A 357 2.92 -39.37 -11.19
C LEU A 357 1.46 -38.89 -11.10
N ILE A 358 1.21 -37.66 -11.52
CA ILE A 358 -0.12 -37.04 -11.46
C ILE A 358 -0.88 -37.20 -12.78
N LEU A 359 -0.24 -36.83 -13.89
CA LEU A 359 -0.85 -36.91 -15.22
C LEU A 359 0.22 -37.06 -16.33
N SER A 360 -0.22 -37.59 -17.48
CA SER A 360 0.56 -37.51 -18.73
C SER A 360 -0.13 -36.53 -19.68
N PHE A 361 0.70 -35.77 -20.41
CA PHE A 361 0.22 -34.77 -21.36
C PHE A 361 0.98 -34.87 -22.70
N GLU A 362 0.34 -34.41 -23.77
CA GLU A 362 0.88 -34.40 -25.13
C GLU A 362 1.31 -32.99 -25.51
N HIS A 363 2.49 -32.92 -26.12
CA HIS A 363 3.03 -31.71 -26.74
C HIS A 363 3.82 -32.06 -27.96
N ASN A 364 3.45 -31.54 -29.14
CA ASN A 364 4.14 -31.83 -30.43
C ASN A 364 4.30 -33.35 -30.69
N ASP A 365 3.18 -34.08 -30.66
CA ASP A 365 3.06 -35.52 -30.86
C ASP A 365 3.94 -36.40 -29.94
N SER A 366 4.45 -35.82 -28.86
CA SER A 366 5.20 -36.54 -27.84
C SER A 366 4.47 -36.49 -26.49
N SER A 367 4.52 -37.64 -25.78
CA SER A 367 3.91 -37.76 -24.43
C SER A 367 4.94 -37.48 -23.36
N TYR A 368 4.53 -36.72 -22.35
CA TYR A 368 5.34 -36.34 -21.19
C TYR A 368 4.57 -36.57 -19.90
N ASP A 369 5.30 -36.88 -18.82
CA ASP A 369 4.77 -37.10 -17.49
C ASP A 369 4.95 -35.87 -16.62
N PHE A 370 3.87 -35.49 -15.92
CA PHE A 370 3.92 -34.48 -14.87
C PHE A 370 3.83 -35.15 -13.50
N ARG A 371 4.83 -34.85 -12.66
CA ARG A 371 4.96 -35.41 -11.31
C ARG A 371 4.71 -34.35 -10.24
N SER A 372 4.17 -34.78 -9.11
CA SER A 372 3.89 -33.91 -7.99
C SER A 372 5.18 -33.31 -7.43
N ASN A 373 5.16 -32.01 -7.20
CA ASN A 373 6.18 -31.30 -6.42
C ASN A 373 5.71 -31.08 -4.96
N ARG A 374 4.62 -31.75 -4.55
CA ARG A 374 3.97 -31.63 -3.24
C ARG A 374 3.46 -32.96 -2.74
N GLU A 375 3.27 -33.02 -1.43
CA GLU A 375 2.62 -34.13 -0.72
C GLU A 375 1.31 -33.66 -0.09
N GLY A 376 0.37 -34.59 0.12
CA GLY A 376 -0.92 -34.34 0.77
C GLY A 376 -2.02 -35.26 0.24
N ILE A 377 -3.22 -35.12 0.76
CA ILE A 377 -4.40 -35.87 0.33
C ILE A 377 -5.16 -35.02 -0.71
N ILE A 378 -5.52 -35.61 -1.84
CA ILE A 378 -6.27 -34.92 -2.90
C ILE A 378 -7.71 -34.69 -2.43
N LYS A 379 -8.12 -33.43 -2.33
CA LYS A 379 -9.47 -33.04 -1.93
C LYS A 379 -10.42 -32.88 -3.11
N VAL A 380 -9.94 -32.27 -4.18
CA VAL A 380 -10.73 -32.03 -5.41
C VAL A 380 -9.79 -32.02 -6.61
N ILE A 381 -10.19 -32.71 -7.67
CA ILE A 381 -9.51 -32.68 -8.98
C ILE A 381 -10.27 -31.71 -9.89
N LEU A 382 -9.59 -30.73 -10.44
CA LEU A 382 -10.18 -29.63 -11.25
C LEU A 382 -9.97 -29.82 -12.75
N THR A 383 -9.20 -30.85 -13.15
CA THR A 383 -8.89 -31.15 -14.56
C THR A 383 -9.31 -32.57 -14.92
N LYS A 384 -9.61 -32.78 -16.17
CA LYS A 384 -10.05 -34.09 -16.71
C LYS A 384 -9.17 -34.53 -17.87
N GLN A 385 -9.19 -35.81 -18.15
CA GLN A 385 -8.59 -36.35 -19.38
C GLN A 385 -9.21 -35.68 -20.61
N GLY A 386 -8.38 -35.22 -21.54
CA GLY A 386 -8.79 -34.49 -22.72
C GLY A 386 -8.78 -32.97 -22.58
N ASP A 387 -8.66 -32.41 -21.36
CA ASP A 387 -8.56 -30.98 -21.15
C ASP A 387 -7.25 -30.40 -21.71
N TYR A 388 -7.33 -29.17 -22.23
CA TYR A 388 -6.16 -28.41 -22.61
C TYR A 388 -5.67 -27.56 -21.44
N ILE A 389 -4.39 -27.67 -21.12
CA ILE A 389 -3.74 -26.96 -20.00
C ILE A 389 -2.62 -26.06 -20.49
N GLU A 390 -2.33 -25.04 -19.73
CA GLU A 390 -1.19 -24.15 -19.91
C GLU A 390 -0.34 -24.14 -18.64
N ASN A 391 0.86 -23.58 -18.73
CA ASN A 391 1.68 -23.40 -17.53
C ASN A 391 0.95 -22.55 -16.47
N ASN A 392 1.07 -22.91 -15.22
CA ASN A 392 0.30 -22.38 -14.07
C ASN A 392 -1.21 -22.74 -14.07
N HIS A 393 -1.64 -23.73 -14.86
CA HIS A 393 -3.00 -24.25 -14.76
C HIS A 393 -3.19 -25.00 -13.43
N LEU A 394 -4.28 -24.70 -12.73
CA LEU A 394 -4.60 -25.36 -11.46
C LEU A 394 -5.15 -26.77 -11.71
N LEU A 395 -4.40 -27.80 -11.30
CA LEU A 395 -4.76 -29.19 -11.53
C LEU A 395 -5.70 -29.76 -10.47
N LEU A 396 -5.34 -29.58 -9.20
CA LEU A 396 -6.06 -30.16 -8.08
C LEU A 396 -5.88 -29.37 -6.78
N LYS A 397 -6.74 -29.64 -5.80
CA LYS A 397 -6.62 -29.10 -4.44
C LYS A 397 -6.28 -30.22 -3.46
N LEU A 398 -5.39 -29.93 -2.53
CA LEU A 398 -4.93 -30.84 -1.49
C LEU A 398 -5.57 -30.50 -0.14
N ASP A 399 -5.86 -31.51 0.66
CA ASP A 399 -6.16 -31.37 2.08
C ASP A 399 -4.84 -31.48 2.86
N LEU A 400 -4.40 -30.37 3.38
CA LEU A 400 -3.16 -30.28 4.17
C LEU A 400 -3.37 -30.43 5.67
N SER A 401 -4.59 -30.71 6.10
CA SER A 401 -4.95 -30.82 7.53
C SER A 401 -4.26 -31.99 8.24
N LYS A 402 -3.74 -32.96 7.49
CA LYS A 402 -3.04 -34.14 7.99
C LYS A 402 -1.51 -34.13 7.80
N THR A 403 -0.97 -33.06 7.21
CA THR A 403 0.48 -32.92 7.07
C THR A 403 1.03 -32.10 8.22
N ASP A 404 2.08 -32.58 8.89
CA ASP A 404 2.79 -31.86 9.97
C ASP A 404 3.58 -30.62 9.45
N VAL A 405 3.42 -30.26 8.19
CA VAL A 405 4.07 -29.13 7.57
C VAL A 405 3.28 -27.87 7.92
N PRO A 406 3.81 -26.93 8.70
CA PRO A 406 3.13 -25.69 8.98
C PRO A 406 2.87 -24.95 7.65
N LEU A 407 1.62 -24.49 7.47
CA LEU A 407 1.13 -23.64 6.36
C LEU A 407 1.88 -22.29 6.31
N ILE A 408 3.17 -22.32 5.98
CA ILE A 408 4.01 -21.14 5.89
C ILE A 408 4.26 -20.83 4.42
N THR A 409 3.53 -19.85 3.92
CA THR A 409 3.75 -19.30 2.59
C THR A 409 4.86 -18.25 2.65
N SER A 410 6.10 -18.59 2.32
CA SER A 410 7.14 -17.59 2.06
C SER A 410 7.35 -17.47 0.55
N TYR A 411 7.08 -16.29 0.00
CA TYR A 411 7.39 -16.03 -1.41
C TYR A 411 8.90 -15.85 -1.66
N ASP A 412 9.67 -15.65 -0.59
CA ASP A 412 11.10 -15.38 -0.67
C ASP A 412 11.89 -16.55 -0.12
N ILE A 413 12.54 -17.29 -1.02
CA ILE A 413 13.54 -18.31 -0.67
C ILE A 413 14.77 -17.63 -0.06
N ASN A 414 14.99 -16.38 -0.41
CA ASN A 414 16.04 -15.52 0.12
C ASN A 414 15.44 -14.17 0.55
N GLY A 415 16.15 -13.46 1.41
CA GLY A 415 15.73 -12.14 1.90
C GLY A 415 15.94 -11.00 0.89
N CYS A 416 16.10 -11.29 -0.40
CA CYS A 416 16.36 -10.29 -1.41
C CYS A 416 15.13 -9.99 -2.26
N THR A 417 14.67 -8.74 -2.20
CA THR A 417 13.52 -8.20 -2.93
C THR A 417 13.82 -6.78 -3.41
N THR A 418 12.84 -6.09 -3.99
CA THR A 418 13.02 -4.69 -4.40
C THR A 418 13.10 -3.71 -3.21
N HIS A 419 12.59 -4.09 -2.05
CA HIS A 419 12.58 -3.32 -0.80
C HIS A 419 12.10 -4.20 0.36
N PRO A 420 12.42 -3.91 1.61
CA PRO A 420 12.14 -4.80 2.75
C PRO A 420 10.69 -4.77 3.26
N HIS A 421 9.73 -4.21 2.55
CA HIS A 421 8.31 -4.14 2.93
C HIS A 421 8.03 -3.51 4.31
N ASN A 422 8.96 -2.72 4.84
CA ASN A 422 8.79 -1.89 6.02
C ASN A 422 9.63 -0.62 5.88
N PHE A 423 9.03 0.56 6.00
CA PHE A 423 9.69 1.85 5.80
C PHE A 423 10.90 2.06 6.72
N TYR A 424 10.76 1.70 7.98
CA TYR A 424 11.83 1.94 8.95
C TYR A 424 13.03 1.02 8.71
N LEU A 425 12.79 -0.25 8.41
CA LEU A 425 13.85 -1.19 8.03
C LEU A 425 14.49 -0.78 6.69
N GLN A 426 13.69 -0.28 5.74
CA GLN A 426 14.22 0.25 4.50
C GLN A 426 15.11 1.46 4.74
N LEU A 427 14.66 2.44 5.51
CA LEU A 427 15.45 3.63 5.83
C LEU A 427 16.70 3.28 6.61
N LEU A 428 16.62 2.37 7.59
CA LEU A 428 17.79 1.90 8.33
C LEU A 428 18.83 1.24 7.42
N SER A 429 18.43 0.35 6.52
CA SER A 429 19.35 -0.35 5.63
C SER A 429 19.90 0.55 4.51
N GLU A 430 19.05 1.41 3.93
CA GLU A 430 19.42 2.26 2.80
C GLU A 430 20.01 3.60 3.21
N THR A 431 19.51 4.25 4.27
CA THR A 431 19.93 5.61 4.68
C THR A 431 20.48 5.68 6.09
N GLY A 432 20.62 4.55 6.75
CA GLY A 432 21.12 4.46 8.11
C GLY A 432 20.23 5.12 9.14
N ILE A 433 20.75 5.26 10.36
CA ILE A 433 20.02 5.88 11.47
C ILE A 433 19.69 7.35 11.18
N VAL A 434 20.56 8.06 10.45
CA VAL A 434 20.37 9.49 10.14
C VAL A 434 19.11 9.67 9.29
N GLY A 435 18.97 8.94 8.18
CA GLY A 435 17.77 9.04 7.32
C GLY A 435 16.51 8.53 8.01
N MET A 436 16.60 7.48 8.81
CA MET A 436 15.47 6.97 9.58
C MET A 436 14.98 8.00 10.61
N LEU A 437 15.87 8.72 11.28
CA LEU A 437 15.50 9.74 12.26
C LEU A 437 14.66 10.87 11.65
N PHE A 438 14.92 11.28 10.41
CA PHE A 438 14.06 12.27 9.75
C PHE A 438 12.59 11.87 9.76
N ILE A 439 12.28 10.62 9.52
CA ILE A 439 10.89 10.14 9.46
C ILE A 439 10.35 9.82 10.86
N LEU A 440 11.16 9.19 11.70
CA LEU A 440 10.77 8.86 13.07
C LEU A 440 10.44 10.11 13.90
N LEU A 441 11.24 11.17 13.78
CA LEU A 441 10.98 12.43 14.48
C LEU A 441 9.67 13.08 14.05
N ASN A 442 9.32 13.04 12.75
CA ASN A 442 8.01 13.49 12.29
C ASN A 442 6.87 12.66 12.89
N PHE A 443 7.00 11.35 12.91
CA PHE A 443 6.01 10.47 13.51
C PHE A 443 5.80 10.78 15.00
N LEU A 444 6.90 10.88 15.76
CA LEU A 444 6.85 11.22 17.18
C LEU A 444 6.27 12.62 17.42
N TYR A 445 6.60 13.59 16.57
CA TYR A 445 6.05 14.94 16.63
C TYR A 445 4.52 14.96 16.43
N LEU A 446 4.01 14.21 15.44
CA LEU A 446 2.57 14.09 15.22
C LEU A 446 1.86 13.43 16.41
N ILE A 447 2.45 12.39 16.99
CA ILE A 447 1.93 11.76 18.22
C ILE A 447 1.94 12.76 19.36
N PHE A 448 3.03 13.52 19.54
CA PHE A 448 3.12 14.55 20.58
C PHE A 448 2.02 15.62 20.44
N ILE A 449 1.73 16.08 19.23
CA ILE A 449 0.62 17.03 19.00
C ILE A 449 -0.70 16.42 19.45
N LEU A 450 -1.01 15.17 19.07
CA LEU A 450 -2.27 14.53 19.47
C LEU A 450 -2.35 14.26 20.97
N THR A 451 -1.27 13.80 21.60
CA THR A 451 -1.26 13.53 23.05
C THR A 451 -1.40 14.83 23.86
N LYS A 452 -0.70 15.90 23.44
CA LYS A 452 -0.85 17.24 24.03
C LYS A 452 -2.29 17.75 23.90
N PHE A 453 -2.90 17.58 22.73
CA PHE A 453 -4.30 17.94 22.50
C PHE A 453 -5.24 17.15 23.41
N LEU A 454 -5.07 15.82 23.49
CA LEU A 454 -5.90 14.97 24.35
C LEU A 454 -5.75 15.34 25.83
N TYR A 455 -4.54 15.59 26.30
CA TYR A 455 -4.29 16.06 27.65
C TYR A 455 -5.05 17.35 27.96
N ARG A 456 -4.94 18.36 27.08
CA ARG A 456 -5.64 19.63 27.24
C ARG A 456 -7.16 19.50 27.19
N LYS A 457 -7.67 18.64 26.30
CA LYS A 457 -9.08 18.36 26.18
C LYS A 457 -9.64 17.70 27.43
N LEU A 458 -8.94 16.71 28.00
CA LEU A 458 -9.41 15.93 29.14
C LEU A 458 -9.26 16.65 30.48
N PHE A 459 -8.14 17.35 30.66
CA PHE A 459 -7.80 17.96 31.96
C PHE A 459 -8.03 19.47 32.04
N LEU A 460 -7.97 20.19 30.93
CA LEU A 460 -8.10 21.65 30.89
C LEU A 460 -9.39 22.12 30.20
N ASN A 461 -10.22 21.20 29.69
CA ASN A 461 -11.44 21.48 28.92
C ASN A 461 -11.26 22.48 27.77
N THR A 462 -10.06 22.53 27.18
CA THR A 462 -9.73 23.40 26.04
C THR A 462 -9.78 22.63 24.73
N ILE A 463 -10.46 23.16 23.70
CA ILE A 463 -10.55 22.57 22.37
C ILE A 463 -9.69 23.40 21.42
N GLU A 464 -8.45 22.95 21.14
CA GLU A 464 -7.51 23.67 20.29
C GLU A 464 -7.47 23.18 18.85
N LEU A 465 -7.81 21.90 18.61
CA LEU A 465 -7.77 21.33 17.27
C LEU A 465 -9.17 21.15 16.68
N SER A 466 -9.35 21.62 15.44
CA SER A 466 -10.54 21.31 14.66
C SER A 466 -10.52 19.86 14.17
N ASN A 467 -11.72 19.29 13.88
CA ASN A 467 -11.82 17.95 13.29
C ASN A 467 -11.00 17.83 12.00
N THR A 468 -10.87 18.89 11.20
CA THR A 468 -10.00 18.94 10.03
C THR A 468 -8.55 18.64 10.39
N LYS A 469 -7.98 19.36 11.35
CA LYS A 469 -6.59 19.16 11.78
C LYS A 469 -6.38 17.78 12.37
N ILE A 470 -7.34 17.28 13.16
CA ILE A 470 -7.31 15.92 13.71
C ILE A 470 -7.22 14.89 12.57
N CYS A 471 -8.08 14.99 11.56
CA CYS A 471 -8.07 14.08 10.42
C CYS A 471 -6.74 14.12 9.66
N LEU A 472 -6.17 15.30 9.41
CA LEU A 472 -4.88 15.44 8.71
C LEU A 472 -3.73 14.80 9.50
N ILE A 473 -3.66 15.02 10.81
CA ILE A 473 -2.64 14.43 11.66
C ILE A 473 -2.78 12.90 11.66
N ILE A 474 -4.00 12.38 11.84
CA ILE A 474 -4.26 10.94 11.79
C ILE A 474 -3.86 10.35 10.45
N ASN A 475 -4.16 11.04 9.36
CA ASN A 475 -3.83 10.58 8.01
C ASN A 475 -2.33 10.28 7.85
N PHE A 476 -1.45 11.11 8.40
CA PHE A 476 -0.01 10.86 8.39
C PHE A 476 0.42 9.80 9.40
N ILE A 477 -0.15 9.81 10.61
CA ILE A 477 0.19 8.83 11.64
C ILE A 477 -0.03 7.40 11.16
N ILE A 478 -1.20 7.10 10.55
CA ILE A 478 -1.54 5.71 10.15
C ILE A 478 -0.60 5.13 9.09
N PHE A 479 0.04 6.00 8.26
CA PHE A 479 1.03 5.55 7.26
C PHE A 479 2.44 5.43 7.82
N LEU A 480 2.70 6.08 8.94
CA LEU A 480 4.02 6.08 9.59
C LEU A 480 4.09 5.07 10.76
N ILE A 481 3.10 4.20 10.94
CA ILE A 481 3.13 3.17 12.00
C ILE A 481 4.30 2.20 11.73
N PRO A 482 5.30 2.11 12.65
CA PRO A 482 6.52 1.35 12.39
C PRO A 482 6.32 -0.16 12.20
N VAL A 483 5.29 -0.71 12.84
CA VAL A 483 5.06 -2.17 12.92
C VAL A 483 4.34 -2.72 11.68
N LEU A 484 3.65 -1.87 10.93
CA LEU A 484 2.87 -2.32 9.78
C LEU A 484 3.76 -2.53 8.55
N PRO A 485 3.56 -3.65 7.83
CA PRO A 485 4.14 -3.80 6.50
C PRO A 485 3.74 -2.63 5.59
N SER A 486 4.70 -2.12 4.83
CA SER A 486 4.51 -0.94 3.99
C SER A 486 5.15 -1.14 2.60
N GLY A 487 4.75 -0.32 1.64
CA GLY A 487 5.40 -0.29 0.34
C GLY A 487 6.79 0.33 0.39
N ASN A 488 7.41 0.49 -0.78
CA ASN A 488 8.72 1.12 -0.90
C ASN A 488 8.63 2.62 -0.60
N PHE A 489 9.38 3.10 0.41
CA PHE A 489 9.44 4.51 0.81
C PHE A 489 9.83 5.44 -0.34
N PHE A 490 10.76 5.02 -1.19
CA PHE A 490 11.25 5.79 -2.32
C PHE A 490 10.48 5.53 -3.63
N ASN A 491 9.32 4.89 -3.57
CA ASN A 491 8.47 4.67 -4.74
C ASN A 491 7.79 5.99 -5.17
N ASN A 492 7.97 6.36 -6.44
CA ASN A 492 7.44 7.61 -6.98
C ASN A 492 5.90 7.71 -6.83
N TRP A 493 5.19 6.66 -7.22
CA TRP A 493 3.72 6.66 -7.16
C TRP A 493 3.19 6.77 -5.73
N LEU A 494 3.79 6.02 -4.78
CA LEU A 494 3.41 6.09 -3.37
C LEU A 494 3.67 7.47 -2.76
N ASN A 495 4.76 8.13 -3.14
CA ASN A 495 5.05 9.49 -2.71
C ASN A 495 4.03 10.49 -3.29
N MET A 496 3.76 10.41 -4.60
CA MET A 496 2.78 11.29 -5.24
C MET A 496 1.39 11.24 -4.59
N THR A 497 0.97 10.11 -4.03
CA THR A 497 -0.32 10.00 -3.32
C THR A 497 -0.40 10.84 -2.04
N THR A 498 0.71 11.34 -1.50
CA THR A 498 0.74 12.12 -0.24
C THR A 498 1.05 13.60 -0.44
N LEU A 499 1.54 14.02 -1.62
CA LEU A 499 2.06 15.38 -1.82
C LEU A 499 1.01 16.49 -1.64
N ILE A 500 -0.21 16.31 -2.17
CA ILE A 500 -1.30 17.28 -1.99
C ILE A 500 -1.68 17.42 -0.52
N GLN A 501 -1.67 16.32 0.20
CA GLN A 501 -2.02 16.27 1.62
C GLN A 501 -0.99 17.03 2.48
N ILE A 502 0.29 16.94 2.11
CA ILE A 502 1.38 17.69 2.77
C ILE A 502 1.26 19.18 2.50
N SER A 503 0.77 19.57 1.31
CA SER A 503 0.63 20.95 0.89
C SER A 503 -0.55 21.69 1.55
N PHE A 504 -1.51 20.96 2.11
CA PHE A 504 -2.70 21.49 2.78
C PHE A 504 -2.45 21.79 4.25
#